data_a23f16438519d33ff31b0bb496244e1d
#
_entry.id   a23f16438519d33ff31b0bb496244e1d
#
_cell.length_a   1.000
_cell.length_b   1.000
_cell.length_c   1.000
_cell.angle_alpha   90.00
_cell.angle_beta   90.00
_cell.angle_gamma   90.00
#
_symmetry.space_group_name_H-M   'P 1'
#
loop_
_entity.id
_entity.type
_entity.pdbx_description
1 polymer ?
#
loop_
_entity_poly.entity_id
_entity_poly.type
_entity_poly.pdbx_seq_one_letter_code
_entity_poly.pdbx_strand_id
1 'polypeptide(L)'
;MGLPSDVQREANDIPWFHSIDLGDGVVTPGASGPQLPEDLFPSMEGKSVLDIGAWDGYYSFMAERNGAARVVALDHYAWGVDIAARGAYWTECAAAGTLPDQSRDLTDFWRPELPGRRGFEFAAGVLGSAVEPVLADFATADLSEVGTFDVVLYLGVLYHMKEPLTCLERLRSVTDEVAVIETQAVHLQHLENDSILQFYAGGELNHDYGNWYVPTLTGLHALCRAAGFSSVTTVQGPPPPPVPEPESLRTRIGRRVGRIDRRDHLSAPSSFYRAVVHAHV
;
A
#
# COMPACT_ATOMS: atom_id res chain seq x y z
N MET A 1 -23.08 -1.76 24.43
CA MET A 1 -21.62 -1.54 24.31
C MET A 1 -20.98 -2.04 25.60
N GLY A 2 -19.93 -2.87 25.52
CA GLY A 2 -19.21 -3.36 26.70
C GLY A 2 -18.45 -2.24 27.42
N LEU A 3 -17.90 -2.54 28.61
CA LEU A 3 -17.01 -1.59 29.28
C LEU A 3 -15.74 -1.40 28.42
N PRO A 4 -15.10 -0.21 28.43
CA PRO A 4 -13.87 0.04 27.64
C PRO A 4 -12.77 -1.00 27.87
N SER A 5 -12.62 -1.51 29.11
CA SER A 5 -11.68 -2.57 29.45
C SER A 5 -11.99 -3.93 28.78
N ASP A 6 -13.26 -4.23 28.52
CA ASP A 6 -13.66 -5.47 27.86
C ASP A 6 -13.43 -5.36 26.35
N VAL A 7 -13.76 -4.20 25.78
CA VAL A 7 -13.49 -3.87 24.37
C VAL A 7 -11.99 -3.91 24.09
N GLN A 8 -11.17 -3.30 24.96
CA GLN A 8 -9.70 -3.34 24.80
C GLN A 8 -9.15 -4.77 24.89
N ARG A 9 -9.68 -5.58 25.80
CA ARG A 9 -9.24 -6.99 25.91
C ARG A 9 -9.57 -7.77 24.63
N GLU A 10 -10.78 -7.62 24.09
CA GLU A 10 -11.17 -8.26 22.84
C GLU A 10 -10.35 -7.76 21.65
N ALA A 11 -10.07 -6.45 21.57
CA ALA A 11 -9.19 -5.88 20.57
C ALA A 11 -7.77 -6.50 20.62
N ASN A 12 -7.24 -6.76 21.81
CA ASN A 12 -5.91 -7.34 21.96
C ASN A 12 -5.81 -8.80 21.48
N ASP A 13 -6.94 -9.50 21.35
CA ASP A 13 -7.01 -10.89 20.87
C ASP A 13 -7.15 -10.98 19.33
N ILE A 14 -7.17 -9.84 18.64
CA ILE A 14 -7.28 -9.75 17.18
C ILE A 14 -5.93 -9.32 16.59
N PRO A 15 -5.46 -9.92 15.49
CA PRO A 15 -4.30 -9.40 14.77
C PRO A 15 -4.68 -8.12 14.00
N TRP A 16 -3.95 -7.04 14.24
CA TRP A 16 -4.16 -5.76 13.58
C TRP A 16 -2.96 -5.37 12.72
N PHE A 17 -3.23 -4.74 11.60
CA PHE A 17 -2.21 -4.09 10.79
C PHE A 17 -2.03 -2.63 11.20
N HIS A 18 -3.14 -1.90 11.41
CA HIS A 18 -3.11 -0.51 11.85
C HIS A 18 -3.47 -0.35 13.34
N SER A 19 -2.99 0.74 13.93
CA SER A 19 -3.43 1.21 15.22
C SER A 19 -4.64 2.13 15.02
N ILE A 20 -5.83 1.69 15.45
CA ILE A 20 -7.11 2.38 15.28
C ILE A 20 -7.60 2.87 16.64
N ASP A 21 -7.92 4.16 16.75
CA ASP A 21 -8.61 4.71 17.91
C ASP A 21 -10.11 4.37 17.78
N LEU A 22 -10.60 3.53 18.69
CA LEU A 22 -11.99 3.08 18.73
C LEU A 22 -12.86 3.93 19.68
N GLY A 23 -12.31 5.01 20.24
CA GLY A 23 -12.97 5.86 21.22
C GLY A 23 -12.82 5.35 22.64
N ASP A 24 -13.22 6.19 23.62
CA ASP A 24 -13.18 5.91 25.07
C ASP A 24 -11.80 5.42 25.59
N GLY A 25 -10.71 5.79 24.88
CA GLY A 25 -9.34 5.40 25.22
C GLY A 25 -8.97 3.98 24.78
N VAL A 26 -9.79 3.31 23.97
CA VAL A 26 -9.50 2.01 23.37
C VAL A 26 -8.75 2.20 22.06
N VAL A 27 -7.58 1.59 21.95
CA VAL A 27 -6.75 1.65 20.73
C VAL A 27 -6.32 0.23 20.35
N THR A 28 -6.43 -0.11 19.07
CA THR A 28 -6.00 -1.43 18.57
C THR A 28 -4.47 -1.54 18.58
N PRO A 29 -3.92 -2.73 18.90
CA PRO A 29 -2.47 -2.92 18.98
C PRO A 29 -1.84 -3.17 17.59
N GLY A 30 -2.04 -2.27 16.64
CA GLY A 30 -1.47 -2.39 15.29
C GLY A 30 0.06 -2.42 15.30
N ALA A 31 0.63 -3.27 14.44
CA ALA A 31 2.08 -3.47 14.32
C ALA A 31 2.72 -2.67 13.17
N SER A 32 1.90 -2.06 12.30
CA SER A 32 2.38 -1.26 11.18
C SER A 32 3.04 0.04 11.65
N GLY A 33 3.97 0.54 10.85
CA GLY A 33 4.57 1.85 11.05
C GLY A 33 3.54 2.99 11.06
N PRO A 34 3.98 4.25 11.11
CA PRO A 34 3.07 5.39 11.14
C PRO A 34 2.14 5.37 9.90
N GLN A 35 0.86 5.59 10.15
CA GLN A 35 -0.14 5.79 9.10
C GLN A 35 0.19 7.05 8.30
N LEU A 36 -0.33 7.13 7.08
CA LEU A 36 -0.18 8.33 6.27
C LEU A 36 -0.90 9.51 6.95
N PRO A 37 -0.25 10.67 7.04
CA PRO A 37 -0.88 11.88 7.56
C PRO A 37 -2.16 12.26 6.78
N GLU A 38 -3.18 12.75 7.49
CA GLU A 38 -4.47 13.07 6.87
C GLU A 38 -4.37 14.22 5.84
N ASP A 39 -3.38 15.09 5.94
CA ASP A 39 -3.13 16.18 5.00
C ASP A 39 -2.62 15.72 3.63
N LEU A 40 -2.26 14.44 3.49
CA LEU A 40 -1.94 13.83 2.20
C LEU A 40 -3.18 13.44 1.38
N PHE A 41 -4.38 13.53 1.95
CA PHE A 41 -5.62 13.14 1.29
C PHE A 41 -6.41 14.37 0.81
N PRO A 42 -7.17 14.24 -0.30
CA PRO A 42 -8.12 15.28 -0.70
C PRO A 42 -9.28 15.35 0.29
N SER A 43 -10.06 16.43 0.25
CA SER A 43 -11.30 16.49 1.01
C SER A 43 -12.26 15.37 0.62
N MET A 44 -12.79 14.66 1.60
CA MET A 44 -13.77 13.58 1.43
C MET A 44 -15.18 14.00 1.86
N GLU A 45 -15.36 15.22 2.37
CA GLU A 45 -16.63 15.75 2.83
C GLU A 45 -17.70 15.67 1.74
N GLY A 46 -18.80 14.96 2.03
CA GLY A 46 -19.91 14.76 1.13
C GLY A 46 -19.66 13.85 -0.08
N LYS A 47 -18.48 13.23 -0.18
CA LYS A 47 -18.06 12.41 -1.32
C LYS A 47 -18.30 10.92 -1.10
N SER A 48 -18.35 10.18 -2.20
CA SER A 48 -18.26 8.73 -2.20
C SER A 48 -16.79 8.30 -2.22
N VAL A 49 -16.42 7.33 -1.37
CA VAL A 49 -15.04 6.85 -1.22
C VAL A 49 -14.99 5.33 -1.37
N LEU A 50 -14.08 4.83 -2.20
CA LEU A 50 -13.72 3.42 -2.30
C LEU A 50 -12.32 3.21 -1.72
N ASP A 51 -12.18 2.34 -0.74
CA ASP A 51 -10.91 1.94 -0.14
C ASP A 51 -10.54 0.53 -0.61
N ILE A 52 -9.53 0.41 -1.46
CA ILE A 52 -9.09 -0.86 -2.07
C ILE A 52 -7.89 -1.41 -1.31
N GLY A 53 -8.01 -2.64 -0.81
CA GLY A 53 -7.04 -3.23 0.11
C GLY A 53 -7.25 -2.73 1.54
N ALA A 54 -8.50 -2.62 1.96
CA ALA A 54 -8.93 -1.95 3.18
C ALA A 54 -8.41 -2.60 4.48
N TRP A 55 -8.02 -3.87 4.45
CA TRP A 55 -7.51 -4.65 5.58
C TRP A 55 -8.40 -4.54 6.83
N ASP A 56 -7.90 -3.85 7.89
CA ASP A 56 -8.63 -3.62 9.15
C ASP A 56 -9.50 -2.36 9.13
N GLY A 57 -9.56 -1.66 7.99
CA GLY A 57 -10.49 -0.54 7.73
C GLY A 57 -10.01 0.83 8.19
N TYR A 58 -8.75 0.99 8.61
CA TYR A 58 -8.25 2.27 9.12
C TYR A 58 -8.60 3.46 8.22
N TYR A 59 -8.28 3.37 6.92
CA TYR A 59 -8.55 4.47 5.98
C TYR A 59 -10.02 4.58 5.60
N SER A 60 -10.76 3.48 5.59
CA SER A 60 -12.22 3.49 5.42
C SER A 60 -12.91 4.26 6.54
N PHE A 61 -12.57 3.98 7.81
CA PHE A 61 -13.12 4.68 8.96
C PHE A 61 -12.62 6.14 9.05
N MET A 62 -11.40 6.41 8.61
CA MET A 62 -10.89 7.78 8.46
C MET A 62 -11.73 8.56 7.45
N ALA A 63 -12.05 7.99 6.29
CA ALA A 63 -12.89 8.64 5.28
C ALA A 63 -14.29 8.95 5.82
N GLU A 64 -14.92 7.99 6.52
CA GLU A 64 -16.24 8.20 7.16
C GLU A 64 -16.17 9.31 8.21
N ARG A 65 -15.17 9.29 9.09
CA ARG A 65 -14.95 10.33 10.10
C ARG A 65 -14.71 11.72 9.48
N ASN A 66 -14.11 11.77 8.29
CA ASN A 66 -13.87 12.99 7.52
C ASN A 66 -15.06 13.41 6.64
N GLY A 67 -16.27 12.90 6.93
CA GLY A 67 -17.54 13.37 6.36
C GLY A 67 -17.88 12.77 5.00
N ALA A 68 -17.25 11.67 4.58
CA ALA A 68 -17.65 10.97 3.36
C ALA A 68 -19.13 10.57 3.44
N ALA A 69 -19.88 10.81 2.36
CA ALA A 69 -21.31 10.47 2.30
C ALA A 69 -21.55 8.96 2.13
N ARG A 70 -20.60 8.26 1.54
CA ARG A 70 -20.60 6.81 1.36
C ARG A 70 -19.17 6.29 1.34
N VAL A 71 -18.90 5.21 2.06
CA VAL A 71 -17.59 4.55 2.03
C VAL A 71 -17.79 3.07 1.76
N VAL A 72 -17.06 2.54 0.78
CA VAL A 72 -16.96 1.11 0.48
C VAL A 72 -15.55 0.66 0.77
N ALA A 73 -15.41 -0.37 1.60
CA ALA A 73 -14.15 -1.05 1.89
C ALA A 73 -14.09 -2.35 1.08
N LEU A 74 -13.11 -2.46 0.17
CA LEU A 74 -12.93 -3.63 -0.67
C LEU A 74 -11.61 -4.32 -0.33
N ASP A 75 -11.68 -5.59 0.01
CA ASP A 75 -10.50 -6.42 0.21
C ASP A 75 -10.82 -7.88 -0.12
N HIS A 76 -9.82 -8.62 -0.50
CA HIS A 76 -9.94 -10.07 -0.60
C HIS A 76 -8.77 -10.78 0.07
N TYR A 77 -7.58 -10.19 -0.06
CA TYR A 77 -6.34 -10.78 0.39
C TYR A 77 -6.27 -10.91 1.91
N ALA A 78 -6.43 -9.81 2.64
CA ALA A 78 -6.41 -9.82 4.10
C ALA A 78 -7.68 -10.46 4.69
N TRP A 79 -8.80 -10.44 3.95
CA TRP A 79 -10.08 -10.94 4.45
C TRP A 79 -10.35 -12.40 4.13
N GLY A 80 -9.73 -12.95 3.10
CA GLY A 80 -10.05 -14.29 2.62
C GLY A 80 -8.88 -15.27 2.60
N VAL A 81 -7.64 -14.79 2.66
CA VAL A 81 -6.44 -15.64 2.62
C VAL A 81 -5.93 -15.92 4.02
N ASP A 82 -5.68 -17.19 4.34
CA ASP A 82 -4.96 -17.60 5.55
C ASP A 82 -3.48 -17.19 5.45
N ILE A 83 -3.20 -15.94 5.84
CA ILE A 83 -1.86 -15.34 5.77
C ILE A 83 -0.84 -16.13 6.60
N ALA A 84 -1.27 -16.72 7.71
CA ALA A 84 -0.37 -17.49 8.57
C ALA A 84 0.04 -18.82 7.90
N ALA A 85 -0.91 -19.58 7.37
CA ALA A 85 -0.64 -20.83 6.65
C ALA A 85 0.17 -20.57 5.37
N ARG A 86 -0.16 -19.51 4.63
CA ARG A 86 0.61 -19.09 3.46
C ARG A 86 2.03 -18.69 3.81
N GLY A 87 2.24 -17.92 4.89
CA GLY A 87 3.56 -17.53 5.36
C GLY A 87 4.43 -18.72 5.75
N ALA A 88 3.84 -19.74 6.37
CA ALA A 88 4.52 -21.00 6.67
C ALA A 88 4.99 -21.71 5.38
N TYR A 89 4.10 -21.82 4.39
CA TYR A 89 4.44 -22.38 3.07
C TYR A 89 5.57 -21.59 2.37
N TRP A 90 5.52 -20.28 2.40
CA TRP A 90 6.58 -19.45 1.83
C TRP A 90 7.94 -19.65 2.53
N THR A 91 7.92 -19.84 3.85
CA THR A 91 9.13 -20.18 4.62
C THR A 91 9.71 -21.52 4.19
N GLU A 92 8.87 -22.52 3.95
CA GLU A 92 9.28 -23.83 3.43
C GLU A 92 9.90 -23.69 2.03
N CYS A 93 9.27 -22.94 1.13
CA CYS A 93 9.81 -22.66 -0.21
C CYS A 93 11.18 -21.97 -0.14
N ALA A 94 11.32 -20.95 0.71
CA ALA A 94 12.60 -20.27 0.92
C ALA A 94 13.70 -21.22 1.41
N ALA A 95 13.39 -22.09 2.36
CA ALA A 95 14.32 -23.09 2.88
C ALA A 95 14.72 -24.12 1.81
N ALA A 96 13.82 -24.44 0.87
CA ALA A 96 14.07 -25.33 -0.25
C ALA A 96 14.75 -24.65 -1.45
N GLY A 97 14.91 -23.32 -1.44
CA GLY A 97 15.42 -22.53 -2.55
C GLY A 97 14.49 -22.52 -3.77
N THR A 98 13.18 -22.64 -3.55
CA THR A 98 12.15 -22.62 -4.58
C THR A 98 11.26 -21.39 -4.46
N LEU A 99 10.65 -20.95 -5.55
CA LEU A 99 9.63 -19.91 -5.52
C LEU A 99 8.26 -20.51 -5.12
N PRO A 100 7.47 -19.82 -4.29
CA PRO A 100 6.15 -20.29 -3.94
C PRO A 100 5.18 -20.24 -5.14
N ASP A 101 4.30 -21.22 -5.23
CA ASP A 101 3.18 -21.21 -6.17
C ASP A 101 2.05 -20.36 -5.58
N GLN A 102 1.89 -19.15 -6.12
CA GLN A 102 0.89 -18.20 -5.63
C GLN A 102 -0.54 -18.51 -6.10
N SER A 103 -0.73 -19.44 -7.04
CA SER A 103 -2.09 -19.90 -7.39
C SER A 103 -2.78 -20.60 -6.21
N ARG A 104 -2.01 -21.06 -5.23
CA ARG A 104 -2.47 -21.67 -4.00
C ARG A 104 -3.21 -20.70 -3.06
N ASP A 105 -3.02 -19.39 -3.24
CA ASP A 105 -3.69 -18.37 -2.43
C ASP A 105 -5.22 -18.46 -2.56
N LEU A 106 -5.72 -18.75 -3.78
CA LEU A 106 -7.16 -18.89 -4.05
C LEU A 106 -7.69 -20.33 -3.90
N THR A 107 -6.85 -21.30 -3.60
CA THR A 107 -7.22 -22.71 -3.44
C THR A 107 -6.91 -23.22 -2.06
N ASP A 108 -5.64 -23.33 -1.71
CA ASP A 108 -5.19 -23.98 -0.47
C ASP A 108 -5.32 -23.05 0.73
N PHE A 109 -5.13 -21.74 0.54
CA PHE A 109 -5.12 -20.74 1.61
C PHE A 109 -6.38 -19.87 1.64
N TRP A 110 -7.33 -20.07 0.72
CA TRP A 110 -8.60 -19.35 0.72
C TRP A 110 -9.51 -19.83 1.86
N ARG A 111 -9.80 -18.93 2.79
CA ARG A 111 -10.60 -19.18 4.00
C ARG A 111 -11.39 -17.93 4.38
N PRO A 112 -12.43 -17.55 3.60
CA PRO A 112 -13.18 -16.31 3.84
C PRO A 112 -13.90 -16.29 5.20
N GLU A 113 -14.09 -17.44 5.83
CA GLU A 113 -14.64 -17.61 7.18
C GLU A 113 -13.62 -17.36 8.30
N LEU A 114 -12.33 -17.28 7.99
CA LEU A 114 -11.27 -17.04 8.97
C LEU A 114 -11.23 -15.57 9.42
N PRO A 115 -10.51 -15.32 10.55
CA PRO A 115 -10.54 -14.03 11.22
C PRO A 115 -9.80 -12.87 10.48
N GLY A 116 -9.43 -13.03 9.21
CA GLY A 116 -8.82 -11.94 8.44
C GLY A 116 -9.68 -10.67 8.37
N ARG A 117 -11.00 -10.85 8.31
CA ARG A 117 -11.98 -9.75 8.34
C ARG A 117 -12.42 -9.35 9.76
N ARG A 118 -12.07 -10.14 10.77
CA ARG A 118 -12.52 -9.92 12.16
C ARG A 118 -12.12 -8.56 12.70
N GLY A 119 -10.92 -8.07 12.37
CA GLY A 119 -10.47 -6.74 12.80
C GLY A 119 -11.37 -5.63 12.25
N PHE A 120 -11.65 -5.66 10.95
CA PHE A 120 -12.56 -4.72 10.32
C PHE A 120 -13.96 -4.77 10.94
N GLU A 121 -14.56 -5.95 11.08
CA GLU A 121 -15.91 -6.12 11.64
C GLU A 121 -16.00 -5.67 13.10
N PHE A 122 -14.96 -5.98 13.88
CA PHE A 122 -14.89 -5.54 15.27
C PHE A 122 -14.82 -4.01 15.36
N ALA A 123 -13.90 -3.38 14.62
CA ALA A 123 -13.77 -1.93 14.62
C ALA A 123 -15.05 -1.24 14.12
N ALA A 124 -15.63 -1.71 13.02
CA ALA A 124 -16.90 -1.19 12.50
C ALA A 124 -18.03 -1.28 13.54
N GLY A 125 -18.13 -2.40 14.26
CA GLY A 125 -19.12 -2.60 15.32
C GLY A 125 -18.93 -1.66 16.51
N VAL A 126 -17.69 -1.45 16.95
CA VAL A 126 -17.39 -0.55 18.09
C VAL A 126 -17.62 0.92 17.70
N LEU A 127 -17.19 1.32 16.51
CA LEU A 127 -17.36 2.68 15.99
C LEU A 127 -18.80 2.99 15.59
N GLY A 128 -19.65 1.98 15.42
CA GLY A 128 -20.99 2.16 14.84
C GLY A 128 -20.92 2.63 13.38
N SER A 129 -19.91 2.17 12.66
CA SER A 129 -19.60 2.59 11.29
C SER A 129 -20.61 2.06 10.28
N ALA A 130 -20.92 2.89 9.27
CA ALA A 130 -21.76 2.55 8.12
C ALA A 130 -20.94 2.15 6.87
N VAL A 131 -19.63 1.97 6.98
CA VAL A 131 -18.76 1.52 5.88
C VAL A 131 -19.23 0.17 5.34
N GLU A 132 -19.42 0.09 4.03
CA GLU A 132 -19.91 -1.09 3.32
C GLU A 132 -18.75 -2.04 2.99
N PRO A 133 -18.66 -3.25 3.55
CA PRO A 133 -17.59 -4.19 3.21
C PRO A 133 -17.92 -5.00 1.95
N VAL A 134 -16.96 -5.08 1.02
CA VAL A 134 -17.03 -5.89 -0.21
C VAL A 134 -15.85 -6.87 -0.26
N LEU A 135 -16.13 -8.17 -0.19
CA LEU A 135 -15.12 -9.22 -0.36
C LEU A 135 -14.96 -9.51 -1.85
N ALA A 136 -13.95 -8.94 -2.47
CA ALA A 136 -13.68 -9.11 -3.90
C ALA A 136 -12.20 -8.90 -4.22
N ASP A 137 -11.67 -9.70 -5.14
CA ASP A 137 -10.35 -9.47 -5.73
C ASP A 137 -10.43 -8.30 -6.72
N PHE A 138 -9.84 -7.17 -6.36
CA PHE A 138 -9.83 -5.99 -7.21
C PHE A 138 -9.26 -6.26 -8.62
N ALA A 139 -8.28 -7.14 -8.75
CA ALA A 139 -7.63 -7.41 -10.04
C ALA A 139 -8.56 -8.12 -11.03
N THR A 140 -9.51 -8.93 -10.55
CA THR A 140 -10.29 -9.85 -11.39
C THR A 140 -11.81 -9.69 -11.29
N ALA A 141 -12.34 -9.13 -10.19
CA ALA A 141 -13.78 -8.99 -9.96
C ALA A 141 -14.47 -8.10 -11.00
N ASP A 142 -15.77 -8.33 -11.19
CA ASP A 142 -16.62 -7.39 -11.94
C ASP A 142 -16.90 -6.16 -11.08
N LEU A 143 -16.27 -5.04 -11.40
CA LEU A 143 -16.39 -3.79 -10.65
C LEU A 143 -17.66 -3.00 -11.02
N SER A 144 -18.43 -3.43 -12.02
CA SER A 144 -19.67 -2.76 -12.39
C SER A 144 -20.71 -2.78 -11.27
N GLU A 145 -20.68 -3.82 -10.42
CA GLU A 145 -21.57 -3.92 -9.25
C GLU A 145 -21.15 -3.00 -8.10
N VAL A 146 -19.87 -2.61 -8.04
CA VAL A 146 -19.34 -1.69 -7.00
C VAL A 146 -19.67 -0.24 -7.35
N GLY A 147 -19.65 0.10 -8.64
CA GLY A 147 -19.91 1.43 -9.19
C GLY A 147 -18.66 2.31 -9.25
N THR A 148 -18.87 3.63 -9.37
CA THR A 148 -17.81 4.64 -9.40
C THR A 148 -17.82 5.51 -8.16
N PHE A 149 -16.69 6.16 -7.86
CA PHE A 149 -16.48 6.92 -6.63
C PHE A 149 -15.73 8.22 -6.90
N ASP A 150 -16.09 9.29 -6.18
CA ASP A 150 -15.41 10.57 -6.27
C ASP A 150 -13.93 10.45 -5.85
N VAL A 151 -13.66 9.68 -4.79
CA VAL A 151 -12.31 9.43 -4.28
C VAL A 151 -12.07 7.93 -4.20
N VAL A 152 -10.97 7.46 -4.75
CA VAL A 152 -10.54 6.07 -4.61
C VAL A 152 -9.19 6.00 -3.91
N LEU A 153 -9.12 5.25 -2.81
CA LEU A 153 -7.89 4.99 -2.06
C LEU A 153 -7.27 3.68 -2.56
N TYR A 154 -6.01 3.73 -2.97
CA TYR A 154 -5.24 2.59 -3.46
C TYR A 154 -3.88 2.59 -2.76
N LEU A 155 -3.90 2.21 -1.47
CA LEU A 155 -2.81 2.43 -0.54
C LEU A 155 -2.11 1.12 -0.21
N GLY A 156 -0.84 1.01 -0.58
CA GLY A 156 -0.06 -0.20 -0.31
C GLY A 156 -0.40 -1.40 -1.19
N VAL A 157 -1.06 -1.21 -2.33
CA VAL A 157 -1.58 -2.30 -3.16
C VAL A 157 -0.79 -2.50 -4.44
N LEU A 158 -0.34 -1.43 -5.10
CA LEU A 158 0.19 -1.48 -6.47
C LEU A 158 1.39 -2.44 -6.61
N TYR A 159 2.30 -2.46 -5.65
CA TYR A 159 3.49 -3.32 -5.72
C TYR A 159 3.18 -4.82 -5.57
N HIS A 160 1.98 -5.18 -5.11
CA HIS A 160 1.48 -6.56 -5.07
C HIS A 160 0.84 -7.01 -6.40
N MET A 161 0.62 -6.10 -7.34
CA MET A 161 -0.07 -6.42 -8.59
C MET A 161 0.91 -6.96 -9.64
N LYS A 162 0.61 -8.15 -10.19
CA LYS A 162 1.38 -8.74 -11.28
C LYS A 162 1.23 -7.97 -12.58
N GLU A 163 0.07 -7.36 -12.80
CA GLU A 163 -0.29 -6.58 -13.98
C GLU A 163 -0.61 -5.13 -13.59
N PRO A 164 0.42 -4.36 -13.16
CA PRO A 164 0.21 -3.07 -12.52
C PRO A 164 -0.49 -2.05 -13.44
N LEU A 165 -0.23 -2.07 -14.76
CA LEU A 165 -0.92 -1.18 -15.70
C LEU A 165 -2.42 -1.51 -15.79
N THR A 166 -2.77 -2.78 -15.98
CA THR A 166 -4.16 -3.24 -16.04
C THR A 166 -4.91 -2.91 -14.74
N CYS A 167 -4.25 -3.07 -13.58
CA CYS A 167 -4.85 -2.69 -12.31
C CYS A 167 -5.10 -1.16 -12.21
N LEU A 168 -4.19 -0.34 -12.73
CA LEU A 168 -4.41 1.11 -12.78
C LEU A 168 -5.49 1.52 -13.78
N GLU A 169 -5.64 0.81 -14.91
CA GLU A 169 -6.78 1.00 -15.84
C GLU A 169 -8.12 0.67 -15.16
N ARG A 170 -8.15 -0.40 -14.37
CA ARG A 170 -9.31 -0.75 -13.54
C ARG A 170 -9.59 0.31 -12.47
N LEU A 171 -8.54 0.79 -11.80
CA LEU A 171 -8.63 1.89 -10.83
C LEU A 171 -9.24 3.13 -11.47
N ARG A 172 -8.76 3.50 -12.68
CA ARG A 172 -9.31 4.61 -13.45
C ARG A 172 -10.80 4.42 -13.77
N SER A 173 -11.24 3.19 -14.08
CA SER A 173 -12.63 2.91 -14.46
C SER A 173 -13.63 3.07 -13.32
N VAL A 174 -13.19 3.05 -12.07
CA VAL A 174 -14.03 3.25 -10.86
C VAL A 174 -13.82 4.61 -10.19
N THR A 175 -12.99 5.49 -10.79
CA THR A 175 -12.66 6.82 -10.25
C THR A 175 -13.38 7.91 -11.04
N ASP A 176 -14.17 8.74 -10.35
CA ASP A 176 -14.88 9.87 -10.98
C ASP A 176 -14.07 11.17 -10.88
N GLU A 177 -13.33 11.42 -9.78
CA GLU A 177 -12.53 12.65 -9.63
C GLU A 177 -11.04 12.35 -9.40
N VAL A 178 -10.70 11.60 -8.34
CA VAL A 178 -9.29 11.40 -7.94
C VAL A 178 -9.04 10.04 -7.31
N ALA A 179 -7.96 9.38 -7.74
CA ALA A 179 -7.39 8.24 -7.05
C ALA A 179 -6.17 8.69 -6.24
N VAL A 180 -6.13 8.34 -4.94
CA VAL A 180 -4.97 8.47 -4.07
C VAL A 180 -4.18 7.18 -4.14
N ILE A 181 -3.04 7.20 -4.78
CA ILE A 181 -2.20 6.01 -4.98
C ILE A 181 -0.96 6.14 -4.10
N GLU A 182 -0.83 5.23 -3.15
CA GLU A 182 0.36 5.10 -2.34
C GLU A 182 1.05 3.78 -2.65
N THR A 183 2.35 3.84 -2.90
CA THR A 183 3.14 2.65 -3.21
C THR A 183 4.58 2.79 -2.76
N GLN A 184 5.24 1.66 -2.56
CA GLN A 184 6.69 1.67 -2.45
C GLN A 184 7.28 2.14 -3.79
N ALA A 185 8.24 3.06 -3.74
CA ALA A 185 8.94 3.61 -4.87
C ALA A 185 10.46 3.53 -4.66
N VAL A 186 11.20 3.57 -5.75
CA VAL A 186 12.66 3.56 -5.73
C VAL A 186 13.23 4.85 -6.32
N HIS A 187 14.18 5.44 -5.61
CA HIS A 187 15.03 6.50 -6.15
C HIS A 187 16.30 5.86 -6.68
N LEU A 188 16.53 6.01 -7.99
CA LEU A 188 17.73 5.55 -8.69
C LEU A 188 18.56 6.75 -9.08
N GLN A 189 19.72 6.90 -8.47
CA GLN A 189 20.61 8.04 -8.76
C GLN A 189 20.99 8.03 -10.25
N HIS A 190 20.90 9.20 -10.90
CA HIS A 190 21.11 9.42 -12.33
C HIS A 190 20.04 8.88 -13.28
N LEU A 191 18.96 8.30 -12.75
CA LEU A 191 17.82 7.77 -13.51
C LEU A 191 16.48 8.35 -13.00
N GLU A 192 16.54 9.49 -12.32
CA GLU A 192 15.38 10.12 -11.66
C GLU A 192 14.30 10.52 -12.67
N ASN A 193 14.70 10.81 -13.91
CA ASN A 193 13.79 11.20 -14.99
C ASN A 193 13.34 10.03 -15.87
N ASP A 194 13.82 8.83 -15.60
CA ASP A 194 13.48 7.65 -16.39
C ASP A 194 12.27 6.93 -15.80
N SER A 195 11.36 6.51 -16.69
CA SER A 195 10.20 5.70 -16.34
C SER A 195 10.63 4.24 -16.17
N ILE A 196 11.00 3.87 -14.95
CA ILE A 196 11.49 2.53 -14.63
C ILE A 196 10.49 1.83 -13.70
N LEU A 197 10.28 0.56 -13.96
CA LEU A 197 9.56 -0.38 -13.12
C LEU A 197 10.52 -1.52 -12.78
N GLN A 198 11.04 -1.53 -11.56
CA GLN A 198 11.97 -2.56 -11.10
C GLN A 198 11.20 -3.80 -10.69
N PHE A 199 11.52 -4.93 -11.33
CA PHE A 199 10.90 -6.23 -11.08
C PHE A 199 11.67 -7.02 -10.01
N TYR A 200 10.91 -7.77 -9.19
CA TYR A 200 11.41 -8.70 -8.20
C TYR A 200 10.80 -10.07 -8.42
N ALA A 201 11.63 -11.10 -8.59
CA ALA A 201 11.17 -12.46 -8.87
C ALA A 201 10.87 -13.27 -7.61
N GLY A 202 11.38 -12.83 -6.47
CA GLY A 202 11.30 -13.54 -5.19
C GLY A 202 11.10 -12.60 -4.01
N GLY A 203 11.59 -13.01 -2.86
CA GLY A 203 11.45 -12.25 -1.61
C GLY A 203 12.46 -11.12 -1.41
N GLU A 204 13.08 -10.58 -2.48
CA GLU A 204 14.12 -9.55 -2.39
C GLU A 204 13.58 -8.24 -1.84
N LEU A 205 12.31 -7.95 -2.10
CA LEU A 205 11.63 -6.77 -1.60
C LEU A 205 10.86 -7.10 -0.32
N ASN A 206 11.35 -6.61 0.83
CA ASN A 206 10.75 -6.76 2.16
C ASN A 206 10.55 -8.21 2.63
N HIS A 207 11.27 -9.19 2.07
CA HIS A 207 11.09 -10.62 2.31
C HIS A 207 9.67 -11.13 2.02
N ASP A 208 8.97 -10.47 1.09
CA ASP A 208 7.60 -10.79 0.69
C ASP A 208 7.56 -11.19 -0.80
N TYR A 209 7.21 -12.44 -1.08
CA TYR A 209 7.07 -12.99 -2.43
C TYR A 209 5.85 -12.43 -3.18
N GLY A 210 4.99 -11.68 -2.52
CA GLY A 210 3.86 -10.96 -3.12
C GLY A 210 4.23 -9.57 -3.64
N ASN A 211 5.50 -9.15 -3.53
CA ASN A 211 5.99 -7.87 -4.02
C ASN A 211 6.64 -8.04 -5.39
N TRP A 212 6.02 -7.51 -6.43
CA TRP A 212 6.48 -7.73 -7.81
C TRP A 212 7.26 -6.58 -8.39
N TYR A 213 6.82 -5.35 -8.15
CA TYR A 213 7.35 -4.18 -8.82
C TYR A 213 7.48 -2.99 -7.91
N VAL A 214 8.53 -2.19 -8.14
CA VAL A 214 8.71 -0.89 -7.52
C VAL A 214 9.03 0.14 -8.60
N PRO A 215 8.17 1.16 -8.81
CA PRO A 215 8.41 2.19 -9.79
C PRO A 215 9.41 3.26 -9.29
N THR A 216 10.08 3.93 -10.21
CA THR A 216 10.54 5.30 -9.98
C THR A 216 9.33 6.24 -9.93
N LEU A 217 9.47 7.43 -9.34
CA LEU A 217 8.37 8.41 -9.31
C LEU A 217 7.90 8.77 -10.73
N THR A 218 8.84 8.96 -11.65
CA THR A 218 8.55 9.21 -13.07
C THR A 218 7.83 8.02 -13.71
N GLY A 219 8.22 6.78 -13.34
CA GLY A 219 7.55 5.56 -13.77
C GLY A 219 6.13 5.46 -13.25
N LEU A 220 5.88 5.80 -11.96
CA LEU A 220 4.54 5.83 -11.38
C LEU A 220 3.63 6.83 -12.11
N HIS A 221 4.12 8.06 -12.37
CA HIS A 221 3.38 9.05 -13.15
C HIS A 221 3.08 8.57 -14.57
N ALA A 222 4.04 7.91 -15.22
CA ALA A 222 3.85 7.38 -16.57
C ALA A 222 2.79 6.26 -16.59
N LEU A 223 2.82 5.35 -15.63
CA LEU A 223 1.81 4.28 -15.47
C LEU A 223 0.41 4.86 -15.27
N CYS A 224 0.24 5.83 -14.38
CA CYS A 224 -1.07 6.47 -14.15
C CYS A 224 -1.59 7.16 -15.42
N ARG A 225 -0.74 7.88 -16.15
CA ARG A 225 -1.14 8.50 -17.42
C ARG A 225 -1.48 7.46 -18.49
N ALA A 226 -0.69 6.39 -18.60
CA ALA A 226 -0.97 5.29 -19.53
C ALA A 226 -2.30 4.59 -19.20
N ALA A 227 -2.68 4.52 -17.94
CA ALA A 227 -3.96 3.98 -17.47
C ALA A 227 -5.17 4.91 -17.74
N GLY A 228 -4.94 6.13 -18.27
CA GLY A 228 -6.01 7.05 -18.69
C GLY A 228 -6.33 8.17 -17.68
N PHE A 229 -5.53 8.37 -16.64
CA PHE A 229 -5.65 9.55 -15.79
C PHE A 229 -5.15 10.80 -16.53
N SER A 230 -5.91 11.89 -16.47
CA SER A 230 -5.63 13.15 -17.19
C SER A 230 -4.41 13.88 -16.62
N SER A 231 -4.24 13.85 -15.30
CA SER A 231 -3.10 14.45 -14.62
C SER A 231 -2.69 13.68 -13.36
N VAL A 232 -1.43 13.82 -12.96
CA VAL A 232 -0.88 13.16 -11.78
C VAL A 232 -0.05 14.18 -11.00
N THR A 233 -0.39 14.39 -9.73
CA THR A 233 0.30 15.30 -8.82
C THR A 233 1.01 14.49 -7.74
N THR A 234 2.29 14.75 -7.51
CA THR A 234 3.03 14.17 -6.39
C THR A 234 2.67 14.89 -5.10
N VAL A 235 2.17 14.15 -4.12
CA VAL A 235 1.89 14.65 -2.77
C VAL A 235 3.04 14.32 -1.82
N GLN A 236 3.56 13.09 -1.93
CA GLN A 236 4.77 12.68 -1.22
C GLN A 236 5.75 12.04 -2.20
N GLY A 237 6.92 12.62 -2.32
CA GLY A 237 8.01 12.17 -3.20
C GLY A 237 9.19 11.58 -2.43
N PRO A 238 10.33 11.38 -3.11
CA PRO A 238 11.55 10.92 -2.48
C PRO A 238 12.01 11.88 -1.39
N PRO A 239 12.60 11.37 -0.29
CA PRO A 239 13.18 12.22 0.73
C PRO A 239 14.28 13.10 0.11
N PRO A 240 14.50 14.29 0.65
CA PRO A 240 15.58 15.15 0.17
C PRO A 240 16.91 14.40 0.28
N PRO A 241 17.83 14.60 -0.69
CA PRO A 241 19.13 13.97 -0.62
C PRO A 241 19.81 14.35 0.70
N PRO A 242 20.55 13.41 1.33
CA PRO A 242 21.27 13.70 2.57
C PRO A 242 22.19 14.90 2.35
N VAL A 243 22.12 15.85 3.27
CA VAL A 243 23.03 17.01 3.24
C VAL A 243 24.46 16.46 3.30
N PRO A 244 25.31 16.75 2.31
CA PRO A 244 26.68 16.25 2.35
C PRO A 244 27.36 16.76 3.61
N GLU A 245 27.87 15.85 4.44
CA GLU A 245 28.73 16.28 5.54
C GLU A 245 29.91 17.07 4.97
N PRO A 246 30.31 18.18 5.60
CA PRO A 246 31.45 18.98 5.12
C PRO A 246 32.67 18.07 5.01
N GLU A 247 33.09 17.78 3.77
CA GLU A 247 34.28 16.95 3.51
C GLU A 247 35.47 17.48 4.31
N SER A 248 36.04 16.63 5.14
CA SER A 248 37.28 16.98 5.82
C SER A 248 38.37 17.28 4.80
N LEU A 249 39.24 18.26 5.09
CA LEU A 249 40.37 18.63 4.22
C LEU A 249 41.23 17.41 3.77
N ARG A 250 41.29 16.37 4.56
CA ARG A 250 42.01 15.10 4.22
C ARG A 250 41.34 14.31 3.09
N THR A 251 40.00 14.30 3.03
CA THR A 251 39.24 13.60 1.97
C THR A 251 39.35 14.33 0.63
N ARG A 252 39.41 15.70 0.63
CA ARG A 252 39.59 16.51 -0.57
C ARG A 252 40.93 16.29 -1.24
N ILE A 253 42.00 16.04 -0.47
CA ILE A 253 43.35 15.82 -1.01
C ILE A 253 43.46 14.41 -1.64
N GLY A 254 42.83 13.40 -1.04
CA GLY A 254 42.84 12.02 -1.56
C GLY A 254 42.14 11.86 -2.94
N ARG A 255 41.08 12.62 -3.20
CA ARG A 255 40.35 12.58 -4.49
C ARG A 255 41.10 13.19 -5.68
N ARG A 256 42.06 14.05 -5.46
CA ARG A 256 42.89 14.69 -6.53
C ARG A 256 43.94 13.72 -7.11
N VAL A 257 44.24 12.61 -6.48
CA VAL A 257 45.29 11.65 -6.86
C VAL A 257 44.72 10.29 -7.29
N GLY A 258 43.42 10.03 -7.05
CA GLY A 258 42.77 8.77 -7.42
C GLY A 258 42.25 8.78 -8.86
N ARG A 259 42.68 7.79 -9.65
CA ARG A 259 42.11 7.46 -10.95
C ARG A 259 40.60 7.32 -10.82
N ILE A 260 39.84 7.99 -11.71
CA ILE A 260 38.39 7.76 -11.87
C ILE A 260 38.21 6.29 -12.28
N ASP A 261 37.85 5.44 -11.35
CA ASP A 261 37.45 4.07 -11.67
C ASP A 261 36.03 4.13 -12.24
N ARG A 262 35.92 3.83 -13.55
CA ARG A 262 34.63 3.80 -14.26
C ARG A 262 33.64 2.75 -13.75
N ARG A 263 34.02 1.94 -12.76
CA ARG A 263 33.16 0.91 -12.15
C ARG A 263 32.24 1.45 -11.06
N ASP A 264 32.50 2.65 -10.51
CA ASP A 264 31.68 3.24 -9.45
C ASP A 264 30.31 3.75 -9.93
N HIS A 265 30.06 3.79 -11.24
CA HIS A 265 28.78 4.25 -11.79
C HIS A 265 27.68 3.16 -11.79
N LEU A 266 28.00 1.91 -11.46
CA LEU A 266 27.03 0.81 -11.41
C LEU A 266 26.53 0.49 -9.98
N SER A 267 27.03 1.17 -8.96
CA SER A 267 26.64 1.00 -7.56
C SER A 267 26.09 2.29 -6.95
N ALA A 268 25.34 3.09 -7.72
CA ALA A 268 24.60 4.20 -7.16
C ALA A 268 23.58 3.64 -6.14
N PRO A 269 23.59 4.08 -4.87
CA PRO A 269 22.69 3.54 -3.89
C PRO A 269 21.25 3.79 -4.31
N SER A 270 20.48 2.73 -4.49
CA SER A 270 19.04 2.83 -4.60
C SER A 270 18.48 3.07 -3.20
N SER A 271 17.61 4.05 -3.04
CA SER A 271 16.85 4.25 -1.81
C SER A 271 15.37 4.01 -2.05
N PHE A 272 14.75 3.22 -1.16
CA PHE A 272 13.32 2.99 -1.18
C PHE A 272 12.61 4.02 -0.32
N TYR A 273 11.40 4.40 -0.74
CA TYR A 273 10.54 5.32 0.00
C TYR A 273 9.07 5.03 -0.33
N ARG A 274 8.15 5.64 0.41
CA ARG A 274 6.71 5.57 0.10
C ARG A 274 6.34 6.81 -0.71
N ALA A 275 5.87 6.61 -1.94
CA ALA A 275 5.36 7.67 -2.80
C ALA A 275 3.85 7.78 -2.65
N VAL A 276 3.32 9.01 -2.62
CA VAL A 276 1.88 9.29 -2.69
C VAL A 276 1.64 10.22 -3.86
N VAL A 277 0.75 9.81 -4.75
CA VAL A 277 0.31 10.64 -5.87
C VAL A 277 -1.21 10.75 -5.89
N HIS A 278 -1.71 11.90 -6.36
CA HIS A 278 -3.11 12.08 -6.73
C HIS A 278 -3.21 11.98 -8.25
N ALA A 279 -3.94 10.98 -8.73
CA ALA A 279 -4.20 10.77 -10.14
C ALA A 279 -5.65 11.21 -10.45
N HIS A 280 -5.80 12.25 -11.27
CA HIS A 280 -7.09 12.88 -11.58
C HIS A 280 -7.67 12.37 -12.89
N VAL A 281 -9.00 12.33 -12.94
CA VAL A 281 -9.78 11.88 -14.11
C VAL A 281 -9.84 12.93 -15.21
#